data_5363a3d71145368d60f43c6b21c2f4db
#
_entry.id   5363a3d71145368d60f43c6b21c2f4db
#
_cell.length_a   1.000
_cell.length_b   1.000
_cell.length_c   1.000
_cell.angle_alpha   90.00
_cell.angle_beta   90.00
_cell.angle_gamma   90.00
#
_symmetry.space_group_name_H-M   'P 1'
#
loop_
_entity.id
_entity.type
_entity.pdbx_description
1 polymer ?
#
loop_
_entity_poly.entity_id
_entity_poly.type
_entity_poly.pdbx_seq_one_letter_code
_entity_poly.pdbx_strand_id
1 'polypeptide(L)'
;QTCVDNATYTTFDVLVRPEYAVFVDGTDDLAHHYSSLIAVALDQIKQNNDEKFDRSNFVKNVILDNILPGDIYIKSRELHFNNDASRVVFLIRTTQETEISVFDIIQNFFPDKSKDFVINVNESDIALVKEVRPNVDIKDLEKLARSINDTLLSEFYFNAIIGIGTC
;
A
#
# COMPACT_ATOMS: atom_id res chain seq x y z
N GLN A 1 -25.52 -10.13 15.17
CA GLN A 1 -24.96 -10.93 16.28
C GLN A 1 -25.79 -12.19 16.50
N THR A 2 -25.12 -13.28 16.77
CA THR A 2 -25.74 -14.59 17.04
C THR A 2 -24.92 -15.30 18.11
N CYS A 3 -25.59 -16.00 19.05
CA CYS A 3 -24.91 -16.81 20.06
C CYS A 3 -25.03 -18.30 19.68
N VAL A 4 -23.90 -18.99 19.65
CA VAL A 4 -23.81 -20.44 19.37
C VAL A 4 -22.74 -21.03 20.27
N ASP A 5 -22.99 -22.18 20.85
CA ASP A 5 -22.02 -22.94 21.67
C ASP A 5 -21.29 -22.13 22.75
N ASN A 6 -22.04 -21.30 23.49
CA ASN A 6 -21.50 -20.42 24.54
C ASN A 6 -20.53 -19.32 24.03
N ALA A 7 -20.59 -18.95 22.76
CA ALA A 7 -19.84 -17.84 22.19
C ALA A 7 -20.77 -16.86 21.45
N THR A 8 -20.37 -15.59 21.45
CA THR A 8 -21.06 -14.52 20.73
C THR A 8 -20.33 -14.22 19.42
N TYR A 9 -21.03 -14.34 18.30
CA TYR A 9 -20.53 -14.06 16.96
C TYR A 9 -21.07 -12.71 16.45
N THR A 10 -20.19 -11.89 15.91
CA THR A 10 -20.58 -10.63 15.24
C THR A 10 -19.92 -10.59 13.86
N THR A 11 -20.73 -10.47 12.82
CA THR A 11 -20.27 -10.35 11.43
C THR A 11 -19.86 -8.93 11.12
N PHE A 12 -18.88 -8.76 10.24
CA PHE A 12 -18.43 -7.47 9.72
C PHE A 12 -18.14 -7.58 8.21
N ASP A 13 -17.88 -6.45 7.55
CA ASP A 13 -17.74 -6.35 6.10
C ASP A 13 -19.00 -6.79 5.35
N VAL A 14 -20.12 -6.11 5.69
CA VAL A 14 -21.46 -6.45 5.17
C VAL A 14 -21.88 -5.43 4.12
N LEU A 15 -21.32 -5.50 2.89
CA LEU A 15 -21.89 -4.74 1.76
C LEU A 15 -23.01 -5.50 1.05
N VAL A 16 -22.82 -6.80 0.79
CA VAL A 16 -23.81 -7.66 0.13
C VAL A 16 -23.99 -8.97 0.89
N ARG A 17 -22.92 -9.54 1.41
CA ARG A 17 -22.90 -10.75 2.25
C ARG A 17 -21.83 -10.61 3.31
N PRO A 18 -22.07 -11.06 4.55
CA PRO A 18 -21.03 -11.07 5.57
C PRO A 18 -19.94 -12.08 5.17
N GLU A 19 -18.71 -11.62 5.02
CA GLU A 19 -17.56 -12.47 4.69
C GLU A 19 -16.79 -12.91 5.92
N TYR A 20 -16.84 -12.12 6.99
CA TYR A 20 -16.07 -12.34 8.20
C TYR A 20 -16.92 -12.31 9.45
N ALA A 21 -16.51 -13.04 10.46
CA ALA A 21 -17.12 -13.01 11.78
C ALA A 21 -16.05 -13.03 12.87
N VAL A 22 -16.27 -12.21 13.89
CA VAL A 22 -15.53 -12.27 15.16
C VAL A 22 -16.33 -13.10 16.13
N PHE A 23 -15.69 -13.96 16.92
CA PHE A 23 -16.33 -14.61 18.04
C PHE A 23 -15.62 -14.26 19.35
N VAL A 24 -16.38 -14.19 20.43
CA VAL A 24 -15.92 -13.96 21.79
C VAL A 24 -16.58 -15.02 22.67
N ASP A 25 -15.79 -15.70 23.48
CA ASP A 25 -16.34 -16.67 24.45
C ASP A 25 -17.26 -15.97 25.44
N GLY A 26 -18.43 -16.56 25.67
CA GLY A 26 -19.45 -16.01 26.53
C GLY A 26 -20.68 -15.52 25.76
N THR A 27 -21.78 -15.39 26.48
CA THR A 27 -23.09 -14.94 25.97
C THR A 27 -23.66 -13.82 26.83
N ASP A 28 -22.87 -13.25 27.72
CA ASP A 28 -23.24 -12.13 28.57
C ASP A 28 -23.12 -10.78 27.83
N ASP A 29 -23.61 -9.74 28.45
CA ASP A 29 -23.57 -8.38 27.87
C ASP A 29 -22.12 -7.93 27.57
N LEU A 30 -21.16 -8.41 28.34
CA LEU A 30 -19.75 -8.09 28.16
C LEU A 30 -19.20 -8.71 26.88
N ALA A 31 -19.50 -10.00 26.61
CA ALA A 31 -19.14 -10.69 25.39
C ALA A 31 -19.78 -10.04 24.15
N HIS A 32 -21.04 -9.61 24.24
CA HIS A 32 -21.71 -8.86 23.20
C HIS A 32 -21.03 -7.52 22.90
N HIS A 33 -20.64 -6.75 23.92
CA HIS A 33 -19.96 -5.48 23.73
C HIS A 33 -18.57 -5.67 23.12
N TYR A 34 -17.78 -6.62 23.61
CA TYR A 34 -16.45 -6.89 23.06
C TYR A 34 -16.50 -7.38 21.60
N SER A 35 -17.39 -8.30 21.27
CA SER A 35 -17.51 -8.79 19.89
C SER A 35 -17.90 -7.67 18.92
N SER A 36 -18.80 -6.75 19.34
CA SER A 36 -19.17 -5.57 18.55
C SER A 36 -18.02 -4.60 18.37
N LEU A 37 -17.29 -4.28 19.45
CA LEU A 37 -16.16 -3.35 19.40
C LEU A 37 -15.05 -3.89 18.48
N ILE A 38 -14.72 -5.16 18.61
CA ILE A 38 -13.70 -5.82 17.79
C ILE A 38 -14.15 -5.86 16.33
N ALA A 39 -15.42 -6.19 16.04
CA ALA A 39 -15.94 -6.22 14.69
C ALA A 39 -15.86 -4.84 14.01
N VAL A 40 -16.23 -3.76 14.70
CA VAL A 40 -16.11 -2.38 14.19
C VAL A 40 -14.64 -2.01 13.94
N ALA A 41 -13.75 -2.35 14.86
CA ALA A 41 -12.32 -2.06 14.71
C ALA A 41 -11.71 -2.81 13.50
N LEU A 42 -12.04 -4.09 13.32
CA LEU A 42 -11.57 -4.90 12.19
C LEU A 42 -12.16 -4.42 10.85
N ASP A 43 -13.44 -4.05 10.82
CA ASP A 43 -14.08 -3.47 9.64
C ASP A 43 -13.36 -2.20 9.19
N GLN A 44 -13.05 -1.30 10.13
CA GLN A 44 -12.29 -0.08 9.85
C GLN A 44 -10.87 -0.36 9.33
N ILE A 45 -10.18 -1.35 9.92
CA ILE A 45 -8.84 -1.75 9.47
C ILE A 45 -8.91 -2.31 8.05
N LYS A 46 -9.91 -3.15 7.76
CA LYS A 46 -10.11 -3.72 6.42
C LYS A 46 -10.39 -2.64 5.39
N GLN A 47 -11.34 -1.75 5.65
CA GLN A 47 -11.66 -0.63 4.74
C GLN A 47 -10.42 0.22 4.43
N ASN A 48 -9.63 0.56 5.44
CA ASN A 48 -8.39 1.32 5.25
C ASN A 48 -7.36 0.56 4.40
N ASN A 49 -7.30 -0.78 4.52
CA ASN A 49 -6.40 -1.60 3.70
C ASN A 49 -6.89 -1.72 2.25
N ASP A 50 -8.19 -1.89 2.04
CA ASP A 50 -8.80 -1.97 0.72
C ASP A 50 -8.60 -0.64 -0.04
N GLU A 51 -8.83 0.51 0.60
CA GLU A 51 -8.53 1.82 0.00
C GLU A 51 -7.06 1.97 -0.41
N LYS A 52 -6.12 1.54 0.44
CA LYS A 52 -4.68 1.60 0.12
C LYS A 52 -4.32 0.68 -1.06
N PHE A 53 -4.91 -0.51 -1.09
CA PHE A 53 -4.73 -1.45 -2.18
C PHE A 53 -5.28 -0.89 -3.49
N ASP A 54 -6.45 -0.27 -3.47
CA ASP A 54 -7.08 0.33 -4.64
C ASP A 54 -6.27 1.51 -5.18
N ARG A 55 -5.72 2.35 -4.30
CA ARG A 55 -4.82 3.45 -4.70
C ARG A 55 -3.53 2.93 -5.33
N SER A 56 -2.93 1.89 -4.76
CA SER A 56 -1.71 1.27 -5.30
C SER A 56 -1.97 0.63 -6.66
N ASN A 57 -3.10 -0.07 -6.82
CA ASN A 57 -3.52 -0.63 -8.10
C ASN A 57 -3.82 0.45 -9.14
N PHE A 58 -4.45 1.56 -8.73
CA PHE A 58 -4.68 2.70 -9.61
C PHE A 58 -3.35 3.25 -10.14
N VAL A 59 -2.38 3.54 -9.26
CA VAL A 59 -1.06 4.04 -9.67
C VAL A 59 -0.34 3.04 -10.55
N LYS A 60 -0.41 1.74 -10.26
CA LYS A 60 0.14 0.67 -11.09
C LYS A 60 -0.46 0.70 -12.50
N ASN A 61 -1.79 0.81 -12.61
CA ASN A 61 -2.47 0.85 -13.90
C ASN A 61 -2.12 2.12 -14.71
N VAL A 62 -1.91 3.26 -14.04
CA VAL A 62 -1.44 4.49 -14.70
C VAL A 62 -0.03 4.30 -15.25
N ILE A 63 0.91 3.74 -14.46
CA ILE A 63 2.31 3.52 -14.88
C ILE A 63 2.40 2.53 -16.04
N LEU A 64 1.56 1.49 -16.05
CA LEU A 64 1.57 0.44 -17.06
C LEU A 64 0.70 0.77 -18.30
N ASP A 65 0.16 1.99 -18.37
CA ASP A 65 -0.75 2.44 -19.45
C ASP A 65 -1.98 1.53 -19.63
N ASN A 66 -2.46 0.95 -18.52
CA ASN A 66 -3.61 0.05 -18.49
C ASN A 66 -4.95 0.78 -18.22
N ILE A 67 -4.93 2.11 -18.13
CA ILE A 67 -6.10 2.95 -17.89
C ILE A 67 -6.17 4.05 -18.94
N LEU A 68 -7.35 4.29 -19.48
CA LEU A 68 -7.53 5.35 -20.47
C LEU A 68 -7.32 6.74 -19.83
N PRO A 69 -6.66 7.67 -20.51
CA PRO A 69 -6.39 9.03 -19.98
C PRO A 69 -7.66 9.74 -19.46
N GLY A 70 -8.81 9.55 -20.12
CA GLY A 70 -10.08 10.12 -19.68
C GLY A 70 -10.59 9.56 -18.34
N ASP A 71 -10.27 8.31 -18.04
CA ASP A 71 -10.72 7.63 -16.82
C ASP A 71 -9.80 7.92 -15.62
N ILE A 72 -8.56 8.36 -15.86
CA ILE A 72 -7.59 8.69 -14.80
C ILE A 72 -8.17 9.73 -13.86
N TYR A 73 -8.75 10.81 -14.41
CA TYR A 73 -9.32 11.89 -13.60
C TYR A 73 -10.52 11.41 -12.76
N ILE A 74 -11.40 10.61 -13.35
CA ILE A 74 -12.59 10.08 -12.67
C ILE A 74 -12.17 9.18 -11.51
N LYS A 75 -11.32 8.19 -11.78
CA LYS A 75 -10.84 7.23 -10.77
C LYS A 75 -10.01 7.89 -9.68
N SER A 76 -9.19 8.88 -10.00
CA SER A 76 -8.42 9.60 -8.99
C SER A 76 -9.32 10.32 -7.99
N ARG A 77 -10.47 10.86 -8.43
CA ARG A 77 -11.46 11.48 -7.54
C ARG A 77 -12.18 10.45 -6.68
N GLU A 78 -12.59 9.34 -7.25
CA GLU A 78 -13.25 8.24 -6.51
C GLU A 78 -12.35 7.72 -5.38
N LEU A 79 -11.06 7.58 -5.66
CA LEU A 79 -10.05 7.12 -4.70
C LEU A 79 -9.50 8.23 -3.78
N HIS A 80 -10.05 9.44 -3.84
CA HIS A 80 -9.55 10.60 -3.07
C HIS A 80 -8.03 10.79 -3.23
N PHE A 81 -7.54 10.56 -4.46
CA PHE A 81 -6.13 10.70 -4.79
C PHE A 81 -5.76 12.19 -4.92
N ASN A 82 -4.68 12.62 -4.27
CA ASN A 82 -4.23 14.00 -4.38
C ASN A 82 -3.55 14.22 -5.74
N ASN A 83 -4.28 14.83 -6.68
CA ASN A 83 -3.80 15.09 -8.04
C ASN A 83 -2.82 16.28 -8.13
N ASP A 84 -2.83 17.18 -7.14
CA ASP A 84 -1.99 18.39 -7.12
C ASP A 84 -0.60 18.11 -6.51
N ALA A 85 -0.39 16.92 -5.94
CA ALA A 85 0.90 16.56 -5.37
C ALA A 85 1.93 16.29 -6.47
N SER A 86 3.08 16.94 -6.37
CA SER A 86 4.24 16.64 -7.22
C SER A 86 4.81 15.28 -6.87
N ARG A 87 5.07 14.45 -7.87
CA ARG A 87 5.63 13.10 -7.69
C ARG A 87 6.77 12.83 -8.63
N VAL A 88 7.74 12.07 -8.15
CA VAL A 88 8.86 11.57 -8.94
C VAL A 88 8.85 10.05 -8.90
N VAL A 89 9.16 9.43 -10.03
CA VAL A 89 9.26 7.98 -10.14
C VAL A 89 10.73 7.56 -10.11
N PHE A 90 11.07 6.66 -9.19
CA PHE A 90 12.33 5.95 -9.18
C PHE A 90 12.10 4.54 -9.69
N LEU A 91 12.77 4.17 -10.79
CA LEU A 91 12.75 2.79 -11.28
C LEU A 91 13.97 2.07 -10.73
N ILE A 92 13.74 1.06 -9.90
CA ILE A 92 14.77 0.29 -9.21
C ILE A 92 14.81 -1.08 -9.84
N ARG A 93 15.94 -1.41 -10.46
CA ARG A 93 16.21 -2.71 -11.08
C ARG A 93 17.20 -3.48 -10.24
N THR A 94 16.86 -4.70 -9.89
CA THR A 94 17.74 -5.65 -9.21
C THR A 94 18.01 -6.85 -10.10
N THR A 95 19.24 -7.36 -10.07
CA THR A 95 19.67 -8.46 -10.93
C THR A 95 19.81 -9.81 -10.23
N GLN A 96 19.53 -9.85 -8.93
CA GLN A 96 19.71 -11.06 -8.11
C GLN A 96 18.35 -11.66 -7.75
N GLU A 97 18.18 -12.94 -8.06
CA GLU A 97 17.10 -13.77 -7.52
C GLU A 97 17.51 -14.23 -6.11
N THR A 98 16.78 -13.80 -5.11
CA THR A 98 17.00 -14.18 -3.71
C THR A 98 15.68 -14.49 -3.02
N GLU A 99 15.74 -15.22 -1.91
CA GLU A 99 14.57 -15.52 -1.08
C GLU A 99 13.97 -14.26 -0.41
N ILE A 100 14.75 -13.18 -0.31
CA ILE A 100 14.31 -11.92 0.31
C ILE A 100 13.71 -11.02 -0.77
N SER A 101 12.50 -10.56 -0.54
CA SER A 101 11.79 -9.66 -1.43
C SER A 101 12.35 -8.23 -1.32
N VAL A 102 13.03 -7.77 -2.37
CA VAL A 102 13.47 -6.36 -2.45
C VAL A 102 12.30 -5.39 -2.39
N PHE A 103 11.14 -5.80 -2.89
CA PHE A 103 9.90 -5.04 -2.79
C PHE A 103 9.54 -4.73 -1.33
N ASP A 104 9.58 -5.74 -0.46
CA ASP A 104 9.24 -5.57 0.96
C ASP A 104 10.25 -4.68 1.68
N ILE A 105 11.55 -4.78 1.32
CA ILE A 105 12.59 -3.91 1.85
C ILE A 105 12.29 -2.46 1.48
N ILE A 106 12.05 -2.17 0.20
CA ILE A 106 11.76 -0.81 -0.26
C ILE A 106 10.44 -0.30 0.33
N GLN A 107 9.42 -1.16 0.45
CA GLN A 107 8.15 -0.79 1.07
C GLN A 107 8.31 -0.37 2.54
N ASN A 108 9.23 -1.01 3.28
CA ASN A 108 9.53 -0.66 4.66
C ASN A 108 10.29 0.67 4.80
N PHE A 109 11.06 1.08 3.79
CA PHE A 109 11.70 2.40 3.78
C PHE A 109 10.69 3.55 3.62
N PHE A 110 9.54 3.27 3.00
CA PHE A 110 8.49 4.24 2.73
C PHE A 110 7.18 3.80 3.39
N PRO A 111 7.04 3.98 4.72
CA PRO A 111 5.88 3.49 5.46
C PRO A 111 4.59 4.27 5.18
N ASP A 112 4.69 5.51 4.68
CA ASP A 112 3.52 6.33 4.35
C ASP A 112 2.93 5.95 2.99
N LYS A 113 2.17 4.85 2.98
CA LYS A 113 1.49 4.31 1.79
C LYS A 113 0.37 5.22 1.22
N SER A 114 0.09 6.35 1.87
CA SER A 114 -0.85 7.35 1.34
C SER A 114 -0.20 8.33 0.38
N LYS A 115 1.12 8.50 0.48
CA LYS A 115 1.93 9.43 -0.32
C LYS A 115 2.88 8.74 -1.28
N ASP A 116 3.53 7.66 -0.78
CA ASP A 116 4.57 6.95 -1.50
C ASP A 116 4.05 5.56 -1.92
N PHE A 117 4.16 5.23 -3.20
CA PHE A 117 3.68 3.97 -3.74
C PHE A 117 4.86 3.14 -4.25
N VAL A 118 5.01 1.94 -3.70
CA VAL A 118 5.97 0.95 -4.17
C VAL A 118 5.21 -0.08 -4.99
N ILE A 119 5.61 -0.30 -6.23
CA ILE A 119 4.86 -1.09 -7.22
C ILE A 119 5.81 -2.04 -7.92
N ASN A 120 5.47 -3.32 -7.94
CA ASN A 120 6.12 -4.28 -8.81
C ASN A 120 5.67 -4.05 -10.26
N VAL A 121 6.60 -3.63 -11.11
CA VAL A 121 6.38 -3.48 -12.55
C VAL A 121 6.51 -4.84 -13.23
N ASN A 122 7.57 -5.58 -12.90
CA ASN A 122 7.84 -6.94 -13.32
C ASN A 122 8.71 -7.66 -12.27
N GLU A 123 9.25 -8.83 -12.59
CA GLU A 123 10.03 -9.65 -11.66
C GLU A 123 11.33 -8.97 -11.17
N SER A 124 11.92 -8.08 -11.97
CA SER A 124 13.20 -7.42 -11.66
C SER A 124 13.09 -5.90 -11.42
N ASP A 125 11.95 -5.30 -11.79
CA ASP A 125 11.77 -3.85 -11.76
C ASP A 125 10.69 -3.44 -10.76
N ILE A 126 11.08 -2.54 -9.85
CA ILE A 126 10.20 -1.92 -8.86
C ILE A 126 10.12 -0.42 -9.15
N ALA A 127 8.92 0.12 -9.25
CA ALA A 127 8.68 1.55 -9.33
C ALA A 127 8.34 2.10 -7.94
N LEU A 128 9.11 3.06 -7.46
CA LEU A 128 8.78 3.88 -6.31
C LEU A 128 8.24 5.22 -6.83
N VAL A 129 6.96 5.47 -6.62
CA VAL A 129 6.31 6.77 -6.89
C VAL A 129 6.31 7.56 -5.59
N LYS A 130 7.19 8.54 -5.51
CA LYS A 130 7.39 9.32 -4.29
C LYS A 130 6.77 10.71 -4.40
N GLU A 131 5.98 11.09 -3.40
CA GLU A 131 5.54 12.47 -3.26
C GLU A 131 6.71 13.35 -2.83
N VAL A 132 6.90 14.47 -3.54
CA VAL A 132 7.98 15.41 -3.31
C VAL A 132 7.45 16.83 -3.19
N ARG A 133 8.25 17.73 -2.63
CA ARG A 133 7.90 19.15 -2.61
C ARG A 133 7.96 19.72 -4.02
N PRO A 134 7.11 20.68 -4.37
CA PRO A 134 7.25 21.43 -5.62
C PRO A 134 8.68 22.00 -5.74
N ASN A 135 9.27 21.90 -6.92
CA ASN A 135 10.65 22.35 -7.20
C ASN A 135 11.75 21.67 -6.36
N VAL A 136 11.60 20.38 -6.06
CA VAL A 136 12.65 19.61 -5.42
C VAL A 136 13.95 19.66 -6.24
N ASP A 137 15.10 19.84 -5.58
CA ASP A 137 16.41 19.82 -6.27
C ASP A 137 16.73 18.39 -6.72
N ILE A 138 17.20 18.27 -7.96
CA ILE A 138 17.66 17.00 -8.53
C ILE A 138 18.72 16.32 -7.65
N LYS A 139 19.58 17.12 -7.00
CA LYS A 139 20.58 16.61 -6.05
C LYS A 139 19.99 15.92 -4.83
N ASP A 140 18.81 16.35 -4.38
CA ASP A 140 18.14 15.70 -3.25
C ASP A 140 17.51 14.36 -3.69
N LEU A 141 17.03 14.29 -4.93
CA LEU A 141 16.56 13.04 -5.53
C LEU A 141 17.73 12.05 -5.74
N GLU A 142 18.88 12.52 -6.21
CA GLU A 142 20.08 11.70 -6.34
C GLU A 142 20.58 11.19 -4.97
N LYS A 143 20.56 12.03 -3.93
CA LYS A 143 20.93 11.60 -2.57
C LYS A 143 19.99 10.50 -2.07
N LEU A 144 18.68 10.64 -2.31
CA LEU A 144 17.71 9.61 -1.95
C LEU A 144 17.99 8.30 -2.69
N ALA A 145 18.21 8.36 -4.01
CA ALA A 145 18.54 7.18 -4.80
C ALA A 145 19.82 6.49 -4.30
N ARG A 146 20.86 7.26 -3.97
CA ARG A 146 22.10 6.73 -3.39
C ARG A 146 21.84 6.09 -2.03
N SER A 147 21.09 6.74 -1.15
CA SER A 147 20.75 6.20 0.16
C SER A 147 20.00 4.86 0.05
N ILE A 148 19.04 4.73 -0.88
CA ILE A 148 18.37 3.46 -1.15
C ILE A 148 19.36 2.40 -1.61
N ASN A 149 20.22 2.74 -2.59
CA ASN A 149 21.20 1.80 -3.14
C ASN A 149 22.22 1.36 -2.08
N ASP A 150 22.74 2.30 -1.29
CA ASP A 150 23.72 2.04 -0.24
C ASP A 150 23.13 1.13 0.85
N THR A 151 21.88 1.32 1.23
CA THR A 151 21.21 0.46 2.20
C THR A 151 20.94 -0.95 1.62
N LEU A 152 20.47 -1.04 0.37
CA LEU A 152 20.30 -2.32 -0.30
C LEU A 152 21.61 -3.10 -0.39
N LEU A 153 22.72 -2.40 -0.67
CA LEU A 153 24.03 -3.02 -0.78
C LEU A 153 24.63 -3.41 0.58
N SER A 154 24.56 -2.49 1.57
CA SER A 154 25.26 -2.69 2.86
C SER A 154 24.52 -3.65 3.80
N GLU A 155 23.19 -3.64 3.81
CA GLU A 155 22.39 -4.45 4.72
C GLU A 155 21.92 -5.77 4.11
N PHE A 156 21.68 -5.76 2.79
CA PHE A 156 21.07 -6.90 2.11
C PHE A 156 21.92 -7.49 0.99
N TYR A 157 23.08 -6.89 0.68
CA TYR A 157 24.01 -7.31 -0.39
C TYR A 157 23.37 -7.31 -1.79
N PHE A 158 22.36 -6.47 -2.03
CA PHE A 158 21.73 -6.30 -3.33
C PHE A 158 22.40 -5.17 -4.12
N ASN A 159 22.79 -5.47 -5.35
CA ASN A 159 23.14 -4.44 -6.32
C ASN A 159 21.88 -3.97 -7.05
N ALA A 160 21.60 -2.68 -7.00
CA ALA A 160 20.49 -2.08 -7.70
C ALA A 160 20.95 -0.99 -8.67
N ILE A 161 20.23 -0.86 -9.79
CA ILE A 161 20.34 0.28 -10.69
C ILE A 161 19.09 1.11 -10.50
N ILE A 162 19.27 2.39 -10.18
CA ILE A 162 18.13 3.28 -9.90
C ILE A 162 18.09 4.38 -10.95
N GLY A 163 17.03 4.38 -11.77
CA GLY A 163 16.70 5.46 -12.68
C GLY A 163 15.74 6.44 -12.03
N ILE A 164 15.97 7.74 -12.21
CA ILE A 164 15.09 8.82 -11.72
C ILE A 164 14.36 9.40 -12.92
N GLY A 165 13.02 9.36 -12.88
CA GLY A 165 12.19 9.99 -13.89
C GLY A 165 12.24 11.51 -13.74
N THR A 166 12.53 12.20 -14.85
CA THR A 166 12.45 13.67 -14.94
C THR A 166 11.14 14.06 -15.62
N CYS A 167 10.38 14.97 -15.02
CA CYS A 167 9.24 15.61 -15.66
C CYS A 167 9.69 16.81 -16.48
#